data_b0acf74e38a0715a1b3c05226012d2ea
#
_entry.id   b0acf74e38a0715a1b3c05226012d2ea
#
_cell.length_a   1.000
_cell.length_b   1.000
_cell.length_c   1.000
_cell.angle_alpha   90.00
_cell.angle_beta   90.00
_cell.angle_gamma   90.00
#
_symmetry.space_group_name_H-M   'P 1'
#
loop_
_entity.id
_entity.type
_entity.pdbx_description
1 polymer ?
#
loop_
_entity_poly.entity_id
_entity_poly.type
_entity_poly.pdbx_seq_one_letter_code
_entity_poly.pdbx_strand_id
1 'polypeptide(L)'
;IYTLELLNLPHTGPSTLLYDPTKELMKYVAYCEGVKTPAYFLIEKISDVENACKFLQFPMFVKPAKAGDSLGVDEHSLVHDKNQLKEKVENIIDEYDEVLVEEYIDGREFTVLVAANADGKTSTAFRPVEFIFPEGNRFKTYALKTSELHPDANIPVTDVALDKQLREYAQRIFKSFNGVGYARMDFRMNNKGEIFFLEINFTCSVFYKDGYEGSADYILKYDGVGQSGFLHHIIAEGIARHNRKQKCYVMKGNSIAGFGIYANRDIKQGEIIFLGEGKSQRLATRRFVENNWNENDKEIFRRYAYPVSKEIFLLWDDNPAEWAPQNHCCDANTGYVGLNVVALKDILKGEELTLDYTSFLDENMEPFNCTCGSKDCRGLIKGIKNNSLTEREGLPNN
;
A
#
# COMPACT_ATOMS: atom_id res chain seq x y z
N ILE A 1 -7.60 12.24 4.98
CA ILE A 1 -7.44 10.99 4.21
C ILE A 1 -8.38 9.93 4.77
N TYR A 2 -8.28 9.58 6.05
CA TYR A 2 -9.13 8.55 6.69
C TYR A 2 -10.63 8.72 6.39
N THR A 3 -11.17 9.93 6.56
CA THR A 3 -12.56 10.23 6.27
C THR A 3 -12.92 10.01 4.80
N LEU A 4 -12.03 10.38 3.87
CA LEU A 4 -12.26 10.19 2.44
C LEU A 4 -12.26 8.71 2.06
N GLU A 5 -11.36 7.92 2.64
CA GLU A 5 -11.32 6.47 2.45
C GLU A 5 -12.56 5.78 3.05
N LEU A 6 -12.96 6.18 4.27
CA LEU A 6 -14.15 5.65 4.93
C LEU A 6 -15.43 5.93 4.12
N LEU A 7 -15.54 7.12 3.53
CA LEU A 7 -16.66 7.52 2.67
C LEU A 7 -16.52 7.02 1.22
N ASN A 8 -15.46 6.26 0.92
CA ASN A 8 -15.13 5.78 -0.42
C ASN A 8 -15.14 6.89 -1.48
N LEU A 9 -14.52 8.04 -1.16
CA LEU A 9 -14.39 9.17 -2.07
C LEU A 9 -13.03 9.16 -2.78
N PRO A 10 -12.97 9.53 -4.08
CA PRO A 10 -11.70 9.68 -4.76
C PRO A 10 -10.89 10.81 -4.13
N HIS A 11 -9.59 10.61 -3.97
CA HIS A 11 -8.68 11.61 -3.40
C HIS A 11 -7.28 11.46 -3.98
N THR A 12 -6.49 12.52 -3.93
CA THR A 12 -5.05 12.53 -4.24
C THR A 12 -4.24 12.27 -2.96
N GLY A 13 -2.96 11.98 -3.12
CA GLY A 13 -2.05 11.73 -2.00
C GLY A 13 -2.08 10.29 -1.47
N PRO A 14 -1.46 10.02 -0.33
CA PRO A 14 -1.26 8.67 0.20
C PRO A 14 -2.55 8.03 0.70
N SER A 15 -2.50 6.71 0.97
CA SER A 15 -3.52 6.04 1.78
C SER A 15 -3.29 6.32 3.27
N THR A 16 -4.30 6.01 4.09
CA THR A 16 -4.18 6.15 5.56
C THR A 16 -3.01 5.36 6.13
N LEU A 17 -2.71 4.18 5.58
CA LEU A 17 -1.59 3.34 6.01
C LEU A 17 -0.20 3.97 5.75
N LEU A 18 -0.12 4.88 4.78
CA LEU A 18 1.12 5.54 4.38
C LEU A 18 1.23 6.97 4.91
N TYR A 19 0.27 7.41 5.72
CA TYR A 19 0.22 8.81 6.16
C TYR A 19 1.47 9.23 6.92
N ASP A 20 1.93 8.41 7.86
CA ASP A 20 3.10 8.70 8.69
C ASP A 20 3.80 7.40 9.14
N PRO A 21 4.57 6.73 8.25
CA PRO A 21 5.33 5.56 8.62
C PRO A 21 6.45 5.94 9.58
N THR A 22 6.77 5.07 10.54
CA THR A 22 7.87 5.31 11.48
C THR A 22 9.22 5.33 10.76
N LYS A 23 10.17 6.12 11.27
CA LYS A 23 11.53 6.22 10.69
C LYS A 23 12.25 4.87 10.65
N GLU A 24 12.00 3.98 11.62
CA GLU A 24 12.54 2.62 11.61
C GLU A 24 11.96 1.79 10.45
N LEU A 25 10.64 1.84 10.24
CA LEU A 25 10.01 1.16 9.11
C LEU A 25 10.58 1.67 7.77
N MET A 26 10.77 3.00 7.65
CA MET A 26 11.39 3.60 6.47
C MET A 26 12.77 3.00 6.17
N LYS A 27 13.62 2.89 7.20
CA LYS A 27 14.97 2.32 7.09
C LYS A 27 14.94 0.83 6.78
N TYR A 28 14.05 0.09 7.43
CA TYR A 28 13.89 -1.34 7.19
C TYR A 28 13.49 -1.63 5.74
N VAL A 29 12.52 -0.89 5.21
CA VAL A 29 12.11 -1.03 3.80
C VAL A 29 13.26 -0.70 2.84
N ALA A 30 13.99 0.39 3.07
CA ALA A 30 15.13 0.76 2.24
C ALA A 30 16.24 -0.33 2.29
N TYR A 31 16.52 -0.88 3.46
CA TYR A 31 17.46 -1.97 3.64
C TYR A 31 17.04 -3.23 2.87
N CYS A 32 15.77 -3.63 2.94
CA CYS A 32 15.24 -4.77 2.18
C CYS A 32 15.38 -4.58 0.66
N GLU A 33 15.34 -3.33 0.20
CA GLU A 33 15.58 -2.96 -1.21
C GLU A 33 17.07 -2.82 -1.56
N GLY A 34 17.99 -3.12 -0.63
CA GLY A 34 19.42 -2.99 -0.84
C GLY A 34 19.88 -1.54 -1.00
N VAL A 35 19.12 -0.58 -0.45
CA VAL A 35 19.51 0.82 -0.36
C VAL A 35 20.06 1.10 1.03
N LYS A 36 21.29 1.65 1.09
CA LYS A 36 21.93 1.97 2.36
C LYS A 36 21.13 3.01 3.13
N THR A 37 21.11 2.87 4.45
CA THR A 37 20.62 3.88 5.40
C THR A 37 21.70 4.15 6.42
N PRO A 38 21.74 5.34 7.07
CA PRO A 38 22.62 5.55 8.21
C PRO A 38 22.35 4.48 9.28
N ALA A 39 23.42 3.95 9.89
CA ALA A 39 23.25 3.15 11.10
C ALA A 39 22.56 3.98 12.17
N TYR A 40 21.70 3.38 12.97
CA TYR A 40 20.88 4.11 13.93
C TYR A 40 20.65 3.34 15.22
N PHE A 41 20.29 4.10 16.26
CA PHE A 41 19.87 3.58 17.55
C PHE A 41 18.65 4.38 18.04
N LEU A 42 17.62 3.68 18.52
CA LEU A 42 16.44 4.30 19.13
C LEU A 42 16.67 4.43 20.65
N ILE A 43 16.50 5.62 21.18
CA ILE A 43 16.60 5.93 22.60
C ILE A 43 15.19 6.18 23.15
N GLU A 44 14.77 5.35 24.10
CA GLU A 44 13.49 5.47 24.80
C GLU A 44 13.68 6.06 26.21
N LYS A 45 14.90 6.02 26.74
CA LYS A 45 15.27 6.57 28.06
C LYS A 45 16.73 6.99 28.08
N ILE A 46 17.06 7.95 28.93
CA ILE A 46 18.40 8.55 29.03
C ILE A 46 19.50 7.49 29.23
N SER A 47 19.21 6.41 29.97
CA SER A 47 20.18 5.33 30.17
C SER A 47 20.62 4.63 28.85
N ASP A 48 19.87 4.75 27.78
CA ASP A 48 20.18 4.12 26.49
C ASP A 48 21.28 4.85 25.72
N VAL A 49 21.63 6.09 26.12
CA VAL A 49 22.76 6.85 25.58
C VAL A 49 24.07 6.04 25.63
N GLU A 50 24.30 5.29 26.71
CA GLU A 50 25.47 4.42 26.83
C GLU A 50 25.52 3.31 25.76
N ASN A 51 24.37 2.76 25.44
CA ASN A 51 24.25 1.73 24.43
C ASN A 51 24.41 2.34 23.03
N ALA A 52 23.80 3.48 22.74
CA ALA A 52 23.99 4.18 21.47
C ALA A 52 25.47 4.44 21.18
N CYS A 53 26.25 4.89 22.18
CA CYS A 53 27.69 5.11 22.04
C CYS A 53 28.52 3.82 21.81
N LYS A 54 27.99 2.63 22.12
CA LYS A 54 28.63 1.34 21.81
C LYS A 54 28.38 0.90 20.36
N PHE A 55 27.24 1.26 19.79
CA PHE A 55 26.81 0.82 18.46
C PHE A 55 27.17 1.82 17.35
N LEU A 56 27.16 3.11 17.64
CA LEU A 56 27.38 4.19 16.68
C LEU A 56 28.69 4.91 16.96
N GLN A 57 29.23 5.55 15.90
CA GLN A 57 30.44 6.37 16.00
C GLN A 57 30.09 7.85 15.81
N PHE A 58 30.79 8.73 16.51
CA PHE A 58 30.66 10.17 16.30
C PHE A 58 31.32 10.62 14.98
N PRO A 59 30.81 11.68 14.34
CA PRO A 59 29.66 12.48 14.73
C PRO A 59 28.34 11.75 14.50
N MET A 60 27.36 12.00 15.38
CA MET A 60 26.01 11.43 15.28
C MET A 60 24.98 12.53 15.02
N PHE A 61 23.88 12.19 14.40
CA PHE A 61 22.75 13.10 14.18
C PHE A 61 21.56 12.68 15.03
N VAL A 62 21.03 13.62 15.82
CA VAL A 62 20.00 13.39 16.83
C VAL A 62 18.71 14.11 16.44
N LYS A 63 17.60 13.38 16.37
CA LYS A 63 16.29 13.91 16.02
C LYS A 63 15.16 13.15 16.71
N PRO A 64 13.95 13.72 16.85
CA PRO A 64 12.79 12.97 17.31
C PRO A 64 12.48 11.80 16.37
N ALA A 65 12.12 10.64 16.95
CA ALA A 65 11.79 9.45 16.15
C ALA A 65 10.47 9.59 15.39
N LYS A 66 9.49 10.32 15.98
CA LYS A 66 8.11 10.42 15.48
C LYS A 66 7.72 11.81 14.96
N ALA A 67 8.65 12.75 14.84
CA ALA A 67 8.32 14.09 14.31
C ALA A 67 8.70 14.23 12.83
N GLY A 68 7.82 14.88 12.06
CA GLY A 68 8.05 15.31 10.68
C GLY A 68 8.60 16.75 10.60
N ASP A 69 8.78 17.26 9.37
CA ASP A 69 9.12 18.65 9.02
C ASP A 69 10.35 19.25 9.75
N SER A 70 11.31 18.42 10.14
CA SER A 70 12.49 18.83 10.95
C SER A 70 12.13 19.41 12.31
N LEU A 71 10.97 19.16 12.87
CA LEU A 71 10.65 19.49 14.26
C LEU A 71 11.68 18.85 15.19
N GLY A 72 12.19 19.61 16.17
CA GLY A 72 13.25 19.18 17.08
C GLY A 72 14.65 19.09 16.48
N VAL A 73 14.84 19.51 15.21
CA VAL A 73 16.15 19.57 14.53
C VAL A 73 16.65 21.02 14.49
N ASP A 74 17.78 21.28 15.15
CA ASP A 74 18.47 22.54 15.24
C ASP A 74 20.01 22.34 15.05
N GLU A 75 20.79 23.42 15.22
CA GLU A 75 22.25 23.38 15.10
C GLU A 75 22.94 22.41 16.08
N HIS A 76 22.30 22.06 17.20
CA HIS A 76 22.79 21.10 18.19
C HIS A 76 22.40 19.65 17.88
N SER A 77 21.73 19.39 16.77
CA SER A 77 21.35 18.04 16.35
C SER A 77 22.52 17.21 15.84
N LEU A 78 23.62 17.85 15.41
CA LEU A 78 24.88 17.19 15.09
C LEU A 78 25.79 17.19 16.32
N VAL A 79 26.02 16.00 16.90
CA VAL A 79 26.77 15.82 18.13
C VAL A 79 28.10 15.12 17.88
N HIS A 80 29.16 15.56 18.57
CA HIS A 80 30.52 15.10 18.38
C HIS A 80 31.07 14.30 19.53
N ASP A 81 30.38 14.28 20.68
CA ASP A 81 30.76 13.52 21.86
C ASP A 81 29.53 13.12 22.68
N LYS A 82 29.78 12.28 23.68
CA LYS A 82 28.75 11.71 24.56
C LYS A 82 28.03 12.76 25.40
N ASN A 83 28.67 13.85 25.77
CA ASN A 83 28.04 14.90 26.61
C ASN A 83 27.02 15.66 25.77
N GLN A 84 27.39 16.05 24.53
CA GLN A 84 26.48 16.67 23.58
C GLN A 84 25.30 15.76 23.23
N LEU A 85 25.58 14.43 23.01
CA LEU A 85 24.52 13.45 22.77
C LEU A 85 23.54 13.40 23.93
N LYS A 86 24.04 13.31 25.16
CA LYS A 86 23.19 13.23 26.35
C LYS A 86 22.33 14.48 26.51
N GLU A 87 22.93 15.68 26.41
CA GLU A 87 22.24 16.96 26.51
C GLU A 87 21.13 17.07 25.44
N LYS A 88 21.45 16.73 24.16
CA LYS A 88 20.47 16.79 23.08
C LYS A 88 19.32 15.80 23.28
N VAL A 89 19.61 14.58 23.77
CA VAL A 89 18.58 13.60 24.08
C VAL A 89 17.67 14.09 25.21
N GLU A 90 18.24 14.64 26.30
CA GLU A 90 17.48 15.22 27.42
C GLU A 90 16.54 16.34 26.98
N ASN A 91 16.97 17.16 26.02
CA ASN A 91 16.14 18.25 25.47
C ASN A 91 14.97 17.80 24.58
N ILE A 92 15.05 16.59 24.03
CA ILE A 92 14.04 16.08 23.07
C ILE A 92 13.09 15.07 23.73
N ILE A 93 13.60 14.20 24.61
CA ILE A 93 12.90 13.00 25.04
C ILE A 93 11.61 13.29 25.81
N ASP A 94 11.58 14.36 26.59
CA ASP A 94 10.40 14.77 27.39
C ASP A 94 9.23 15.26 26.51
N GLU A 95 9.54 15.78 25.30
CA GLU A 95 8.53 16.30 24.38
C GLU A 95 8.06 15.24 23.35
N TYR A 96 8.97 14.34 22.95
CA TYR A 96 8.75 13.44 21.80
C TYR A 96 8.79 11.94 22.15
N ASP A 97 8.92 11.56 23.42
CA ASP A 97 8.97 10.19 23.96
C ASP A 97 10.15 9.36 23.46
N GLU A 98 10.53 9.44 22.19
CA GLU A 98 11.55 8.62 21.52
C GLU A 98 12.49 9.49 20.70
N VAL A 99 13.78 9.19 20.79
CA VAL A 99 14.85 9.92 20.07
C VAL A 99 15.58 8.96 19.13
N LEU A 100 15.67 9.31 17.87
CA LEU A 100 16.46 8.60 16.87
C LEU A 100 17.85 9.23 16.79
N VAL A 101 18.88 8.41 17.07
CA VAL A 101 20.29 8.76 16.90
C VAL A 101 20.83 8.01 15.69
N GLU A 102 21.44 8.73 14.76
CA GLU A 102 21.94 8.17 13.49
C GLU A 102 23.43 8.51 13.32
N GLU A 103 24.15 7.64 12.59
CA GLU A 103 25.43 8.01 12.00
C GLU A 103 25.24 9.24 11.09
N TYR A 104 26.07 10.27 11.27
CA TYR A 104 26.02 11.43 10.38
C TYR A 104 26.74 11.12 9.07
N ILE A 105 25.99 11.17 7.98
CA ILE A 105 26.54 11.02 6.63
C ILE A 105 26.95 12.41 6.13
N ASP A 106 28.26 12.70 6.15
CA ASP A 106 28.80 13.95 5.62
C ASP A 106 28.86 13.92 4.09
N GLY A 107 28.36 14.98 3.46
CA GLY A 107 28.38 15.11 2.01
C GLY A 107 27.17 15.81 1.42
N ARG A 108 26.85 15.45 0.17
CA ARG A 108 25.79 16.07 -0.64
C ARG A 108 24.41 15.54 -0.28
N GLU A 109 23.41 16.40 -0.32
CA GLU A 109 22.00 16.01 -0.03
C GLU A 109 21.12 16.17 -1.26
N PHE A 110 20.28 15.17 -1.53
CA PHE A 110 19.42 15.09 -2.70
C PHE A 110 17.98 14.83 -2.28
N THR A 111 17.08 15.36 -3.08
CA THR A 111 15.64 15.13 -2.90
C THR A 111 15.03 14.63 -4.20
N VAL A 112 14.18 13.60 -4.12
CA VAL A 112 13.47 12.98 -5.24
C VAL A 112 11.98 12.96 -4.97
N LEU A 113 11.18 13.38 -5.94
CA LEU A 113 9.72 13.24 -5.89
C LEU A 113 9.32 12.02 -6.73
N VAL A 114 8.44 11.18 -6.19
CA VAL A 114 7.90 10.00 -6.87
C VAL A 114 6.39 10.03 -6.80
N ALA A 115 5.70 9.67 -7.88
CA ALA A 115 4.25 9.52 -7.90
C ALA A 115 3.85 8.20 -8.54
N ALA A 116 2.80 7.58 -8.00
CA ALA A 116 2.17 6.41 -8.60
C ALA A 116 1.51 6.78 -9.93
N ASN A 117 1.54 5.86 -10.89
CA ASN A 117 0.87 6.06 -12.17
C ASN A 117 -0.58 5.55 -12.15
N ALA A 118 -1.40 6.06 -13.03
CA ALA A 118 -2.80 5.68 -13.16
C ALA A 118 -3.01 4.17 -13.47
N ASP A 119 -1.98 3.48 -13.98
CA ASP A 119 -2.00 2.04 -14.23
C ASP A 119 -2.04 1.19 -12.94
N GLY A 120 -1.68 1.79 -11.79
CA GLY A 120 -1.62 1.12 -10.47
C GLY A 120 -0.51 0.09 -10.33
N LYS A 121 0.44 0.06 -11.26
CA LYS A 121 1.54 -0.92 -11.30
C LYS A 121 2.91 -0.26 -11.29
N THR A 122 3.01 0.91 -11.90
CA THR A 122 4.28 1.64 -12.06
C THR A 122 4.26 2.98 -11.31
N SER A 123 5.42 3.58 -11.17
CA SER A 123 5.58 4.93 -10.60
C SER A 123 6.54 5.75 -11.46
N THR A 124 6.39 7.07 -11.41
CA THR A 124 7.27 8.03 -12.07
C THR A 124 8.11 8.73 -11.02
N ALA A 125 9.43 8.65 -11.12
CA ALA A 125 10.35 9.46 -10.34
C ALA A 125 10.77 10.68 -11.19
N PHE A 126 10.56 11.87 -10.63
CA PHE A 126 10.89 13.15 -11.27
C PHE A 126 12.36 13.49 -11.06
N ARG A 127 12.89 14.47 -11.82
CA ARG A 127 14.28 14.84 -11.82
C ARG A 127 14.77 15.22 -10.43
N PRO A 128 15.78 14.54 -9.86
CA PRO A 128 16.30 14.87 -8.54
C PRO A 128 16.88 16.27 -8.48
N VAL A 129 16.75 16.89 -7.31
CA VAL A 129 17.46 18.14 -6.98
C VAL A 129 18.49 17.89 -5.89
N GLU A 130 19.60 18.60 -5.96
CA GLU A 130 20.60 18.70 -4.91
C GLU A 130 20.33 19.95 -4.09
N PHE A 131 20.42 19.84 -2.78
CA PHE A 131 20.34 20.98 -1.88
C PHE A 131 21.75 21.50 -1.57
N ILE A 132 22.02 22.73 -1.98
CA ILE A 132 23.28 23.43 -1.70
C ILE A 132 23.13 24.16 -0.36
N PHE A 133 23.88 23.72 0.63
CA PHE A 133 23.84 24.35 1.94
C PHE A 133 24.52 25.72 1.92
N PRO A 134 23.93 26.74 2.58
CA PRO A 134 24.61 28.00 2.85
C PRO A 134 25.91 27.76 3.63
N GLU A 135 26.87 28.69 3.53
CA GLU A 135 28.13 28.61 4.26
C GLU A 135 27.88 28.45 5.77
N GLY A 136 28.55 27.51 6.38
CA GLY A 136 28.40 27.17 7.79
C GLY A 136 27.32 26.14 8.11
N ASN A 137 26.40 25.84 7.20
CA ASN A 137 25.37 24.83 7.37
C ASN A 137 25.75 23.51 6.72
N ARG A 138 25.46 22.36 7.39
CA ARG A 138 25.77 21.01 6.90
C ARG A 138 24.53 20.13 6.75
N PHE A 139 23.37 20.58 7.19
CA PHE A 139 22.10 19.86 7.12
C PHE A 139 20.91 20.84 7.21
N LYS A 140 19.72 20.40 6.82
CA LYS A 140 18.48 21.21 6.89
C LYS A 140 17.98 21.31 8.31
N THR A 141 18.00 22.50 8.88
CA THR A 141 17.31 22.83 10.13
C THR A 141 15.86 23.24 9.85
N TYR A 142 15.04 23.31 10.90
CA TYR A 142 13.68 23.86 10.80
C TYR A 142 13.69 25.30 10.25
N ALA A 143 14.63 26.14 10.69
CA ALA A 143 14.77 27.52 10.23
C ALA A 143 15.04 27.61 8.71
N LEU A 144 15.95 26.77 8.18
CA LEU A 144 16.25 26.70 6.74
C LEU A 144 15.05 26.25 5.89
N LYS A 145 14.11 25.53 6.48
CA LYS A 145 12.88 25.10 5.77
C LYS A 145 11.77 26.14 5.79
N THR A 146 11.72 27.00 6.76
CA THR A 146 10.53 27.85 7.04
C THR A 146 10.78 29.34 6.95
N SER A 147 11.90 29.84 7.44
CA SER A 147 12.17 31.29 7.57
C SER A 147 13.39 31.78 6.80
N GLU A 148 14.31 30.89 6.46
CA GLU A 148 15.55 31.21 5.76
C GLU A 148 15.57 30.52 4.39
N LEU A 149 14.58 30.88 3.53
CA LEU A 149 14.48 30.31 2.19
C LEU A 149 15.60 30.82 1.28
N HIS A 150 16.33 29.89 0.66
CA HIS A 150 17.38 30.18 -0.30
C HIS A 150 16.94 29.69 -1.69
N PRO A 151 16.44 30.57 -2.56
CA PRO A 151 15.91 30.19 -3.88
C PRO A 151 16.90 29.39 -4.74
N ASP A 152 18.18 29.71 -4.62
CA ASP A 152 19.25 29.07 -5.40
C ASP A 152 19.81 27.80 -4.74
N ALA A 153 19.26 27.37 -3.62
CA ALA A 153 19.74 26.19 -2.90
C ALA A 153 19.32 24.86 -3.54
N ASN A 154 18.27 24.85 -4.37
CA ASN A 154 17.83 23.65 -5.06
C ASN A 154 18.29 23.69 -6.51
N ILE A 155 19.30 22.89 -6.86
CA ILE A 155 19.80 22.79 -8.22
C ILE A 155 19.51 21.40 -8.83
N PRO A 156 19.25 21.30 -10.14
CA PRO A 156 18.98 20.01 -10.75
C PRO A 156 20.22 19.13 -10.78
N VAL A 157 20.08 17.84 -10.51
CA VAL A 157 21.14 16.86 -10.72
C VAL A 157 21.41 16.76 -12.22
N THR A 158 22.67 17.01 -12.62
CA THR A 158 23.12 16.97 -14.02
C THR A 158 23.92 15.73 -14.37
N ASP A 159 24.48 15.03 -13.38
CA ASP A 159 25.12 13.73 -13.56
C ASP A 159 24.08 12.68 -13.89
N VAL A 160 24.14 12.15 -15.11
CA VAL A 160 23.16 11.18 -15.65
C VAL A 160 23.16 9.87 -14.87
N ALA A 161 24.31 9.40 -14.41
CA ALA A 161 24.41 8.15 -13.65
C ALA A 161 23.80 8.32 -12.26
N LEU A 162 24.08 9.43 -11.60
CA LEU A 162 23.53 9.78 -10.29
C LEU A 162 22.02 10.02 -10.37
N ASP A 163 21.53 10.77 -11.37
CA ASP A 163 20.09 10.99 -11.61
C ASP A 163 19.36 9.65 -11.73
N LYS A 164 19.86 8.76 -12.58
CA LYS A 164 19.27 7.43 -12.79
C LYS A 164 19.24 6.62 -11.48
N GLN A 165 20.36 6.58 -10.76
CA GLN A 165 20.47 5.80 -9.53
C GLN A 165 19.52 6.31 -8.43
N LEU A 166 19.41 7.62 -8.24
CA LEU A 166 18.49 8.23 -7.27
C LEU A 166 17.03 7.92 -7.62
N ARG A 167 16.65 8.04 -8.90
CA ARG A 167 15.28 7.69 -9.35
C ARG A 167 14.98 6.21 -9.14
N GLU A 168 15.89 5.30 -9.47
CA GLU A 168 15.74 3.87 -9.28
C GLU A 168 15.55 3.51 -7.79
N TYR A 169 16.37 4.08 -6.91
CA TYR A 169 16.22 3.88 -5.47
C TYR A 169 14.88 4.38 -4.95
N ALA A 170 14.49 5.58 -5.36
CA ALA A 170 13.22 6.15 -4.95
C ALA A 170 12.02 5.33 -5.43
N GLN A 171 12.01 4.85 -6.69
CA GLN A 171 10.94 4.01 -7.23
C GLN A 171 10.85 2.65 -6.52
N ARG A 172 11.99 2.02 -6.21
CA ARG A 172 12.03 0.74 -5.49
C ARG A 172 11.48 0.87 -4.08
N ILE A 173 11.94 1.85 -3.31
CA ILE A 173 11.44 2.13 -1.95
C ILE A 173 9.94 2.45 -2.00
N PHE A 174 9.50 3.31 -2.92
CA PHE A 174 8.08 3.66 -3.07
C PHE A 174 7.21 2.44 -3.36
N LYS A 175 7.67 1.57 -4.27
CA LYS A 175 6.98 0.33 -4.61
C LYS A 175 6.86 -0.62 -3.40
N SER A 176 7.93 -0.77 -2.61
CA SER A 176 7.94 -1.66 -1.44
C SER A 176 7.05 -1.18 -0.30
N PHE A 177 6.74 0.12 -0.26
CA PHE A 177 5.67 0.65 0.58
C PHE A 177 4.26 0.42 0.01
N ASN A 178 4.10 -0.24 -1.14
CA ASN A 178 2.85 -0.21 -1.92
C ASN A 178 2.37 1.24 -2.14
N GLY A 179 3.30 2.11 -2.49
CA GLY A 179 3.10 3.53 -2.58
C GLY A 179 1.98 3.94 -3.53
N VAL A 180 1.07 4.78 -3.03
CA VAL A 180 -0.02 5.40 -3.80
C VAL A 180 0.06 6.91 -3.63
N GLY A 181 -0.54 7.64 -4.58
CA GLY A 181 -0.40 9.09 -4.62
C GLY A 181 1.04 9.48 -4.94
N TYR A 182 1.71 10.18 -4.05
CA TYR A 182 3.08 10.63 -4.24
C TYR A 182 3.85 10.74 -2.93
N ALA A 183 5.18 10.76 -3.02
CA ALA A 183 6.06 10.96 -1.88
C ALA A 183 7.34 11.68 -2.30
N ARG A 184 7.93 12.41 -1.37
CA ARG A 184 9.28 12.98 -1.48
C ARG A 184 10.24 12.16 -0.63
N MET A 185 11.40 11.87 -1.19
CA MET A 185 12.46 11.12 -0.52
C MET A 185 13.73 11.95 -0.46
N ASP A 186 14.38 11.92 0.70
CA ASP A 186 15.62 12.61 0.93
C ASP A 186 16.77 11.59 1.04
N PHE A 187 17.89 11.88 0.36
CA PHE A 187 19.09 11.04 0.29
C PHE A 187 20.33 11.85 0.62
N ARG A 188 21.37 11.19 1.12
CA ARG A 188 22.70 11.75 1.24
C ARG A 188 23.72 10.89 0.52
N MET A 189 24.73 11.55 -0.06
CA MET A 189 25.87 10.87 -0.69
C MET A 189 27.15 11.32 0.00
N ASN A 190 27.90 10.36 0.55
CA ASN A 190 29.17 10.64 1.20
C ASN A 190 30.27 10.93 0.18
N ASN A 191 31.45 11.31 0.67
CA ASN A 191 32.62 11.63 -0.16
C ASN A 191 33.19 10.42 -0.94
N LYS A 192 32.70 9.19 -0.66
CA LYS A 192 33.05 7.97 -1.40
C LYS A 192 32.06 7.67 -2.53
N GLY A 193 31.05 8.52 -2.72
CA GLY A 193 29.98 8.32 -3.71
C GLY A 193 28.90 7.32 -3.27
N GLU A 194 28.85 6.91 -2.00
CA GLU A 194 27.85 6.02 -1.48
C GLU A 194 26.57 6.79 -1.11
N ILE A 195 25.43 6.34 -1.62
CA ILE A 195 24.12 6.98 -1.41
C ILE A 195 23.41 6.30 -0.25
N PHE A 196 22.91 7.12 0.67
CA PHE A 196 22.14 6.71 1.85
C PHE A 196 20.75 7.33 1.80
N PHE A 197 19.73 6.51 1.95
CA PHE A 197 18.35 6.97 2.12
C PHE A 197 18.16 7.49 3.55
N LEU A 198 17.54 8.66 3.68
CA LEU A 198 17.25 9.29 4.96
C LEU A 198 15.81 9.08 5.41
N GLU A 199 14.86 9.53 4.58
CA GLU A 199 13.43 9.46 4.89
C GLU A 199 12.56 9.53 3.64
N ILE A 200 11.31 9.08 3.78
CA ILE A 200 10.22 9.25 2.82
C ILE A 200 9.08 10.02 3.46
N ASN A 201 8.56 11.02 2.76
CA ASN A 201 7.44 11.84 3.19
C ASN A 201 6.29 11.71 2.18
N PHE A 202 5.24 10.97 2.53
CA PHE A 202 4.04 10.78 1.72
C PHE A 202 3.07 11.97 1.78
N THR A 203 3.30 12.90 2.70
CA THR A 203 2.48 14.12 2.86
C THR A 203 3.27 15.39 2.55
N CYS A 204 4.33 15.26 1.72
CA CYS A 204 5.15 16.40 1.38
C CYS A 204 4.35 17.51 0.71
N SER A 205 4.65 18.73 1.10
CA SER A 205 4.04 19.94 0.53
C SER A 205 4.50 20.15 -0.91
N VAL A 206 3.56 20.53 -1.78
CA VAL A 206 3.73 20.88 -3.19
C VAL A 206 2.78 22.03 -3.50
N PHE A 207 2.96 22.72 -4.61
CA PHE A 207 2.10 23.80 -5.11
C PHE A 207 2.24 25.13 -4.33
N TYR A 208 3.43 25.40 -3.87
CA TYR A 208 3.73 26.73 -3.34
C TYR A 208 3.71 27.77 -4.48
N LYS A 209 3.34 28.99 -4.12
CA LYS A 209 3.38 30.12 -5.05
C LYS A 209 4.84 30.52 -5.35
N ASP A 210 5.02 31.20 -6.47
CA ASP A 210 6.32 31.75 -6.90
C ASP A 210 6.99 32.56 -5.79
N GLY A 211 8.26 32.26 -5.54
CA GLY A 211 9.08 32.86 -4.48
C GLY A 211 8.96 32.18 -3.10
N TYR A 212 8.16 31.14 -2.99
CA TYR A 212 8.00 30.32 -1.77
C TYR A 212 8.14 28.83 -2.05
N GLU A 213 8.69 28.48 -3.22
CA GLU A 213 8.78 27.11 -3.67
C GLU A 213 9.57 26.23 -2.70
N GLY A 214 9.02 25.04 -2.43
CA GLY A 214 9.71 23.97 -1.75
C GLY A 214 10.51 23.09 -2.71
N SER A 215 11.30 22.13 -2.18
CA SER A 215 12.10 21.23 -3.01
C SER A 215 11.27 20.45 -4.05
N ALA A 216 10.02 20.09 -3.72
CA ALA A 216 9.13 19.42 -4.67
C ALA A 216 8.77 20.30 -5.87
N ASP A 217 8.54 21.60 -5.67
CA ASP A 217 8.23 22.54 -6.75
C ASP A 217 9.44 22.74 -7.67
N TYR A 218 10.65 22.81 -7.12
CA TYR A 218 11.89 22.88 -7.90
C TYR A 218 12.11 21.59 -8.72
N ILE A 219 11.82 20.41 -8.14
CA ILE A 219 11.86 19.14 -8.86
C ILE A 219 10.96 19.20 -10.08
N LEU A 220 9.71 19.60 -9.92
CA LEU A 220 8.72 19.68 -11.00
C LEU A 220 9.11 20.71 -12.07
N LYS A 221 9.67 21.82 -11.65
CA LYS A 221 10.19 22.87 -12.54
C LYS A 221 11.35 22.36 -13.40
N TYR A 222 12.34 21.69 -12.81
CA TYR A 222 13.52 21.20 -13.52
C TYR A 222 13.25 19.92 -14.32
N ASP A 223 12.26 19.12 -13.94
CA ASP A 223 11.79 17.98 -14.75
C ASP A 223 11.04 18.43 -16.00
N GLY A 224 10.45 19.64 -15.98
CA GLY A 224 9.69 20.20 -17.07
C GLY A 224 8.20 19.87 -17.04
N VAL A 225 7.74 19.02 -16.13
CA VAL A 225 6.31 18.69 -15.98
C VAL A 225 5.54 19.85 -15.34
N GLY A 226 6.18 20.65 -14.50
CA GLY A 226 5.60 21.76 -13.76
C GLY A 226 4.48 21.36 -12.80
N GLN A 227 4.00 22.32 -12.01
CA GLN A 227 2.92 22.09 -11.05
C GLN A 227 1.62 21.64 -11.73
N SER A 228 1.25 22.22 -12.87
CA SER A 228 0.02 21.86 -13.59
C SER A 228 0.05 20.42 -14.12
N GLY A 229 1.15 20.00 -14.75
CA GLY A 229 1.29 18.62 -15.22
C GLY A 229 1.25 17.62 -14.07
N PHE A 230 1.90 17.95 -12.96
CA PHE A 230 1.86 17.10 -11.77
C PHE A 230 0.46 17.02 -11.15
N LEU A 231 -0.29 18.12 -11.09
CA LEU A 231 -1.67 18.12 -10.61
C LEU A 231 -2.55 17.18 -11.44
N HIS A 232 -2.43 17.24 -12.78
CA HIS A 232 -3.15 16.32 -13.66
C HIS A 232 -2.74 14.86 -13.41
N HIS A 233 -1.45 14.60 -13.20
CA HIS A 233 -0.95 13.26 -12.92
C HIS A 233 -1.59 12.66 -11.64
N ILE A 234 -1.54 13.39 -10.52
CA ILE A 234 -2.06 12.88 -9.23
C ILE A 234 -3.58 12.79 -9.22
N ILE A 235 -4.31 13.65 -9.96
CA ILE A 235 -5.77 13.55 -10.12
C ILE A 235 -6.10 12.28 -10.94
N ALA A 236 -5.40 12.05 -12.05
CA ALA A 236 -5.61 10.85 -12.87
C ALA A 236 -5.34 9.56 -12.08
N GLU A 237 -4.27 9.54 -11.27
CA GLU A 237 -3.96 8.42 -10.38
C GLU A 237 -5.07 8.21 -9.34
N GLY A 238 -5.50 9.27 -8.64
CA GLY A 238 -6.53 9.20 -7.61
C GLY A 238 -7.87 8.67 -8.15
N ILE A 239 -8.29 9.13 -9.32
CA ILE A 239 -9.50 8.65 -10.00
C ILE A 239 -9.34 7.18 -10.41
N ALA A 240 -8.23 6.81 -11.04
CA ALA A 240 -7.98 5.44 -11.48
C ALA A 240 -7.90 4.48 -10.30
N ARG A 241 -7.25 4.88 -9.21
CA ARG A 241 -7.17 4.13 -7.95
C ARG A 241 -8.54 3.92 -7.33
N HIS A 242 -9.36 4.96 -7.27
CA HIS A 242 -10.74 4.88 -6.79
C HIS A 242 -11.55 3.90 -7.64
N ASN A 243 -11.48 4.01 -8.97
CA ASN A 243 -12.23 3.15 -9.90
C ASN A 243 -11.81 1.67 -9.75
N ARG A 244 -10.52 1.38 -9.51
CA ARG A 244 -10.04 0.01 -9.25
C ARG A 244 -10.60 -0.59 -7.95
N LYS A 245 -10.88 0.24 -6.95
CA LYS A 245 -11.49 -0.19 -5.68
C LYS A 245 -13.00 -0.36 -5.75
N GLN A 246 -13.65 0.16 -6.81
CA GLN A 246 -15.09 0.03 -6.96
C GLN A 246 -15.47 -1.41 -7.26
N LYS A 247 -16.38 -1.94 -6.46
CA LYS A 247 -17.01 -3.23 -6.79
C LYS A 247 -17.81 -3.09 -8.07
N CYS A 248 -17.72 -4.08 -8.95
CA CYS A 248 -18.52 -4.10 -10.18
C CYS A 248 -19.98 -4.53 -9.95
N TYR A 249 -20.39 -4.65 -8.69
CA TYR A 249 -21.70 -5.12 -8.28
C TYR A 249 -22.26 -4.33 -7.08
N VAL A 250 -23.58 -4.46 -6.91
CA VAL A 250 -24.32 -3.98 -5.74
C VAL A 250 -25.22 -5.09 -5.22
N MET A 251 -25.46 -5.12 -3.91
CA MET A 251 -26.44 -6.03 -3.30
C MET A 251 -27.84 -5.43 -3.41
N LYS A 252 -28.83 -6.23 -3.81
CA LYS A 252 -30.24 -5.83 -3.90
C LYS A 252 -31.12 -6.95 -3.36
N GLY A 253 -32.35 -6.58 -2.97
CA GLY A 253 -33.39 -7.56 -2.64
C GLY A 253 -33.73 -8.42 -3.86
N ASN A 254 -33.90 -9.71 -3.62
CA ASN A 254 -34.31 -10.72 -4.60
C ASN A 254 -35.53 -11.46 -4.08
N SER A 255 -36.59 -11.52 -4.87
CA SER A 255 -37.88 -12.14 -4.44
C SER A 255 -37.80 -13.66 -4.28
N ILE A 256 -36.79 -14.31 -4.85
CA ILE A 256 -36.62 -15.78 -4.81
C ILE A 256 -35.72 -16.18 -3.64
N ALA A 257 -34.56 -15.48 -3.47
CA ALA A 257 -33.51 -15.87 -2.53
C ALA A 257 -33.29 -14.86 -1.38
N GLY A 258 -34.14 -13.84 -1.27
CA GLY A 258 -34.03 -12.77 -0.29
C GLY A 258 -33.08 -11.66 -0.74
N PHE A 259 -31.85 -11.98 -1.09
CA PHE A 259 -30.85 -11.04 -1.62
C PHE A 259 -30.07 -11.66 -2.77
N GLY A 260 -29.57 -10.81 -3.67
CA GLY A 260 -28.64 -11.16 -4.74
C GLY A 260 -27.66 -10.03 -5.00
N ILE A 261 -26.61 -10.31 -5.74
CA ILE A 261 -25.66 -9.30 -6.21
C ILE A 261 -25.88 -9.05 -7.70
N TYR A 262 -25.88 -7.78 -8.07
CA TYR A 262 -26.25 -7.33 -9.41
C TYR A 262 -25.14 -6.44 -9.99
N ALA A 263 -24.80 -6.63 -11.25
CA ALA A 263 -23.83 -5.80 -11.95
C ALA A 263 -24.23 -4.30 -11.87
N ASN A 264 -23.30 -3.44 -11.43
CA ASN A 264 -23.52 -1.99 -11.39
C ASN A 264 -23.00 -1.28 -12.65
N ARG A 265 -22.28 -1.99 -13.51
CA ARG A 265 -21.81 -1.63 -14.85
C ARG A 265 -21.80 -2.84 -15.75
N ASP A 266 -21.55 -2.64 -17.03
CA ASP A 266 -21.27 -3.76 -17.94
C ASP A 266 -19.95 -4.44 -17.55
N ILE A 267 -19.94 -5.77 -17.59
CA ILE A 267 -18.79 -6.62 -17.25
C ILE A 267 -18.50 -7.49 -18.47
N LYS A 268 -17.24 -7.55 -18.89
CA LYS A 268 -16.83 -8.33 -20.05
C LYS A 268 -16.49 -9.76 -19.67
N GLN A 269 -16.69 -10.69 -20.58
CA GLN A 269 -16.25 -12.08 -20.44
C GLN A 269 -14.78 -12.15 -20.06
N GLY A 270 -14.44 -12.97 -19.07
CA GLY A 270 -13.08 -13.13 -18.52
C GLY A 270 -12.69 -12.10 -17.47
N GLU A 271 -13.52 -11.06 -17.22
CA GLU A 271 -13.25 -10.07 -16.17
C GLU A 271 -13.39 -10.71 -14.77
N ILE A 272 -12.43 -10.42 -13.89
CA ILE A 272 -12.46 -10.89 -12.49
C ILE A 272 -13.45 -10.06 -11.68
N ILE A 273 -14.42 -10.73 -11.07
CA ILE A 273 -15.46 -10.13 -10.21
C ILE A 273 -15.02 -10.18 -8.74
N PHE A 274 -14.52 -11.32 -8.30
CA PHE A 274 -13.93 -11.52 -6.98
C PHE A 274 -12.53 -12.08 -7.12
N LEU A 275 -11.56 -11.38 -6.52
CA LEU A 275 -10.17 -11.84 -6.46
C LEU A 275 -10.01 -12.71 -5.21
N GLY A 276 -9.86 -14.02 -5.39
CA GLY A 276 -9.58 -14.97 -4.32
C GLY A 276 -8.09 -15.30 -4.19
N GLU A 277 -7.36 -15.35 -5.31
CA GLU A 277 -5.92 -15.61 -5.32
C GLU A 277 -5.14 -14.39 -4.81
N GLY A 278 -4.03 -14.64 -4.12
CA GLY A 278 -3.21 -13.59 -3.52
C GLY A 278 -3.75 -12.99 -2.23
N LYS A 279 -4.95 -13.39 -1.76
CA LYS A 279 -5.46 -13.06 -0.44
C LYS A 279 -5.08 -14.15 0.57
N SER A 280 -4.93 -13.76 1.84
CA SER A 280 -4.86 -14.72 2.93
C SER A 280 -6.15 -15.51 3.01
N GLN A 281 -6.05 -16.84 2.95
CA GLN A 281 -7.19 -17.73 2.97
C GLN A 281 -7.33 -18.37 4.35
N ARG A 282 -8.56 -18.48 4.85
CA ARG A 282 -8.89 -19.23 6.04
C ARG A 282 -9.28 -20.64 5.65
N LEU A 283 -8.57 -21.62 6.19
CA LEU A 283 -8.80 -23.02 5.91
C LEU A 283 -9.35 -23.72 7.16
N ALA A 284 -10.29 -24.61 6.99
CA ALA A 284 -10.74 -25.52 8.02
C ALA A 284 -10.84 -26.94 7.48
N THR A 285 -10.55 -27.93 8.33
CA THR A 285 -10.87 -29.32 8.01
C THR A 285 -12.28 -29.64 8.46
N ARG A 286 -12.99 -30.49 7.71
CA ARG A 286 -14.32 -30.97 8.11
C ARG A 286 -14.30 -31.54 9.52
N ARG A 287 -13.35 -32.39 9.84
CA ARG A 287 -13.19 -33.01 11.16
C ARG A 287 -13.04 -31.96 12.27
N PHE A 288 -12.30 -30.89 12.03
CA PHE A 288 -12.16 -29.80 13.00
C PHE A 288 -13.52 -29.09 13.25
N VAL A 289 -14.22 -28.74 12.17
CA VAL A 289 -15.53 -28.09 12.24
C VAL A 289 -16.54 -28.97 12.99
N GLU A 290 -16.69 -30.23 12.63
CA GLU A 290 -17.63 -31.14 13.25
C GLU A 290 -17.37 -31.34 14.77
N ASN A 291 -16.10 -31.32 15.20
CA ASN A 291 -15.76 -31.54 16.60
C ASN A 291 -15.74 -30.26 17.46
N ASN A 292 -15.62 -29.08 16.86
CA ASN A 292 -15.32 -27.86 17.64
C ASN A 292 -16.36 -26.74 17.45
N TRP A 293 -17.15 -26.74 16.37
CA TRP A 293 -18.10 -25.67 16.10
C TRP A 293 -19.51 -25.99 16.64
N ASN A 294 -20.27 -24.92 16.92
CA ASN A 294 -21.69 -25.06 17.25
C ASN A 294 -22.52 -25.36 15.98
N GLU A 295 -23.75 -25.79 16.14
CA GLU A 295 -24.60 -26.22 15.03
C GLU A 295 -24.93 -25.10 14.04
N ASN A 296 -25.11 -23.85 14.52
CA ASN A 296 -25.35 -22.72 13.63
C ASN A 296 -24.16 -22.47 12.71
N ASP A 297 -22.92 -22.49 13.24
CA ASP A 297 -21.72 -22.29 12.47
C ASP A 297 -21.47 -23.47 11.52
N LYS A 298 -21.78 -24.69 11.91
CA LYS A 298 -21.76 -25.88 11.05
C LYS A 298 -22.74 -25.76 9.87
N GLU A 299 -23.94 -25.20 10.10
CA GLU A 299 -24.89 -24.95 9.01
C GLU A 299 -24.33 -23.93 8.01
N ILE A 300 -23.75 -22.83 8.49
CA ILE A 300 -23.09 -21.83 7.64
C ILE A 300 -21.93 -22.47 6.86
N PHE A 301 -21.13 -23.31 7.51
CA PHE A 301 -20.04 -24.03 6.86
C PHE A 301 -20.55 -24.93 5.71
N ARG A 302 -21.61 -25.71 5.92
CA ARG A 302 -22.19 -26.58 4.88
C ARG A 302 -22.73 -25.80 3.69
N ARG A 303 -23.18 -24.56 3.90
CA ARG A 303 -23.75 -23.70 2.83
C ARG A 303 -22.71 -22.93 2.05
N TYR A 304 -21.64 -22.45 2.69
CA TYR A 304 -20.79 -21.41 2.13
C TYR A 304 -19.31 -21.78 2.03
N ALA A 305 -18.86 -22.85 2.70
CA ALA A 305 -17.46 -23.24 2.62
C ALA A 305 -17.15 -23.87 1.25
N TYR A 306 -16.06 -23.40 0.63
CA TYR A 306 -15.61 -23.88 -0.68
C TYR A 306 -14.71 -25.11 -0.53
N PRO A 307 -15.05 -26.29 -1.09
CA PRO A 307 -14.25 -27.49 -0.96
C PRO A 307 -12.97 -27.40 -1.81
N VAL A 308 -11.81 -27.40 -1.16
CA VAL A 308 -10.49 -27.54 -1.79
C VAL A 308 -10.16 -29.04 -1.98
N SER A 309 -10.57 -29.86 -1.03
CA SER A 309 -10.48 -31.33 -1.06
C SER A 309 -11.60 -31.92 -0.23
N LYS A 310 -11.65 -33.26 -0.13
CA LYS A 310 -12.64 -33.96 0.72
C LYS A 310 -12.61 -33.54 2.19
N GLU A 311 -11.46 -33.11 2.69
CA GLU A 311 -11.25 -32.76 4.10
C GLU A 311 -10.96 -31.28 4.35
N ILE A 312 -10.51 -30.50 3.34
CA ILE A 312 -10.06 -29.13 3.48
C ILE A 312 -11.02 -28.21 2.75
N PHE A 313 -11.44 -27.16 3.44
CA PHE A 313 -12.38 -26.17 2.94
C PHE A 313 -11.82 -24.77 3.14
N LEU A 314 -12.05 -23.89 2.17
CA LEU A 314 -11.90 -22.45 2.29
C LEU A 314 -13.16 -21.88 2.95
N LEU A 315 -12.94 -21.03 3.94
CA LEU A 315 -14.01 -20.31 4.60
C LEU A 315 -14.29 -18.99 3.88
N TRP A 316 -15.44 -18.42 4.10
CA TRP A 316 -15.82 -17.08 3.64
C TRP A 316 -14.96 -15.99 4.29
N ASP A 317 -14.99 -14.78 3.72
CA ASP A 317 -14.30 -13.62 4.28
C ASP A 317 -14.95 -13.20 5.62
N ASP A 318 -14.14 -12.88 6.62
CA ASP A 318 -14.61 -12.39 7.92
C ASP A 318 -15.16 -10.98 7.87
N ASN A 319 -14.74 -10.20 6.87
CA ASN A 319 -15.25 -8.87 6.69
C ASN A 319 -16.63 -8.92 6.01
N PRO A 320 -17.73 -8.61 6.71
CA PRO A 320 -19.07 -8.64 6.12
C PRO A 320 -19.21 -7.75 4.88
N ALA A 321 -18.39 -6.70 4.77
CA ALA A 321 -18.38 -5.81 3.61
C ALA A 321 -17.80 -6.47 2.35
N GLU A 322 -16.96 -7.49 2.52
CA GLU A 322 -16.37 -8.25 1.42
C GLU A 322 -17.20 -9.51 1.08
N TRP A 323 -18.07 -9.92 1.94
CA TRP A 323 -18.93 -11.08 1.72
C TRP A 323 -20.10 -10.71 0.81
N ALA A 324 -20.14 -11.32 -0.37
CA ALA A 324 -21.19 -11.11 -1.34
C ALA A 324 -21.64 -12.46 -1.92
N PRO A 325 -22.54 -13.18 -1.24
CA PRO A 325 -23.01 -14.48 -1.68
C PRO A 325 -23.77 -14.35 -2.99
N GLN A 326 -23.36 -15.15 -4.00
CA GLN A 326 -24.04 -15.24 -5.27
C GLN A 326 -25.09 -16.34 -5.24
N ASN A 327 -26.24 -16.10 -5.84
CA ASN A 327 -27.28 -17.10 -5.97
C ASN A 327 -26.94 -18.13 -7.04
N HIS A 328 -27.57 -19.31 -6.93
CA HIS A 328 -27.43 -20.34 -7.95
C HIS A 328 -28.27 -20.05 -9.19
N CYS A 329 -27.67 -20.31 -10.36
CA CYS A 329 -28.39 -20.43 -11.63
C CYS A 329 -27.80 -21.58 -12.46
N CYS A 330 -28.67 -22.37 -13.10
CA CYS A 330 -28.22 -23.48 -13.97
C CYS A 330 -27.54 -23.00 -15.26
N ASP A 331 -27.83 -21.76 -15.69
CA ASP A 331 -27.14 -21.01 -16.74
C ASP A 331 -26.41 -19.81 -16.12
N ALA A 332 -25.46 -20.10 -15.25
CA ALA A 332 -24.70 -19.09 -14.54
C ALA A 332 -23.88 -18.19 -15.48
N ASN A 333 -23.79 -16.91 -15.12
CA ASN A 333 -22.97 -15.95 -15.87
C ASN A 333 -21.60 -15.70 -15.25
N THR A 334 -21.34 -16.30 -14.09
CA THR A 334 -20.04 -16.28 -13.42
C THR A 334 -19.60 -17.68 -13.02
N GLY A 335 -18.31 -17.87 -12.80
CA GLY A 335 -17.74 -19.16 -12.38
C GLY A 335 -16.36 -19.01 -11.76
N TYR A 336 -15.90 -20.06 -11.12
CA TYR A 336 -14.57 -20.12 -10.54
C TYR A 336 -13.50 -20.45 -11.59
N VAL A 337 -12.39 -19.69 -11.58
CA VAL A 337 -11.13 -20.02 -12.23
C VAL A 337 -10.06 -19.92 -11.15
N GLY A 338 -9.54 -21.07 -10.73
CA GLY A 338 -8.79 -21.17 -9.47
C GLY A 338 -9.65 -20.73 -8.28
N LEU A 339 -9.20 -19.74 -7.52
CA LEU A 339 -9.96 -19.14 -6.42
C LEU A 339 -10.64 -17.83 -6.81
N ASN A 340 -10.46 -17.37 -8.04
CA ASN A 340 -11.11 -16.16 -8.54
C ASN A 340 -12.51 -16.50 -9.09
N VAL A 341 -13.45 -15.57 -8.93
CA VAL A 341 -14.72 -15.62 -9.64
C VAL A 341 -14.63 -14.69 -10.85
N VAL A 342 -14.90 -15.24 -12.02
CA VAL A 342 -14.82 -14.52 -13.30
C VAL A 342 -16.15 -14.53 -14.04
N ALA A 343 -16.35 -13.55 -14.92
CA ALA A 343 -17.49 -13.52 -15.85
C ALA A 343 -17.29 -14.59 -16.94
N LEU A 344 -18.23 -15.51 -17.09
CA LEU A 344 -18.22 -16.55 -18.12
C LEU A 344 -18.74 -16.05 -19.47
N LYS A 345 -19.47 -14.95 -19.47
CA LYS A 345 -20.04 -14.27 -20.65
C LYS A 345 -20.11 -12.77 -20.38
N ASP A 346 -20.38 -11.95 -21.40
CA ASP A 346 -20.68 -10.53 -21.20
C ASP A 346 -21.93 -10.40 -20.32
N ILE A 347 -21.86 -9.54 -19.29
CA ILE A 347 -22.94 -9.30 -18.33
C ILE A 347 -23.30 -7.81 -18.41
N LEU A 348 -24.58 -7.50 -18.61
CA LEU A 348 -25.04 -6.13 -18.69
C LEU A 348 -25.32 -5.56 -17.30
N LYS A 349 -25.21 -4.24 -17.19
CA LYS A 349 -25.59 -3.51 -15.97
C LYS A 349 -27.01 -3.87 -15.55
N GLY A 350 -27.17 -4.25 -14.29
CA GLY A 350 -28.46 -4.63 -13.69
C GLY A 350 -28.77 -6.12 -13.72
N GLU A 351 -27.98 -6.94 -14.44
CA GLU A 351 -28.11 -8.39 -14.37
C GLU A 351 -27.61 -8.95 -13.05
N GLU A 352 -28.26 -10.00 -12.55
CA GLU A 352 -27.81 -10.72 -11.37
C GLU A 352 -26.57 -11.56 -11.69
N LEU A 353 -25.56 -11.48 -10.81
CA LEU A 353 -24.37 -12.32 -10.88
C LEU A 353 -24.66 -13.65 -10.19
N THR A 354 -24.58 -14.74 -10.92
CA THR A 354 -24.99 -16.07 -10.45
C THR A 354 -23.87 -17.10 -10.66
N LEU A 355 -23.83 -18.11 -9.76
CA LEU A 355 -22.92 -19.25 -9.82
C LEU A 355 -23.71 -20.56 -10.07
N ASP A 356 -23.10 -21.48 -10.78
CA ASP A 356 -23.57 -22.85 -10.77
C ASP A 356 -22.96 -23.61 -9.58
N TYR A 357 -23.75 -23.84 -8.56
CA TYR A 357 -23.29 -24.48 -7.32
C TYR A 357 -22.76 -25.90 -7.57
N THR A 358 -23.27 -26.61 -8.59
CA THR A 358 -22.76 -27.95 -8.92
C THR A 358 -21.35 -27.93 -9.49
N SER A 359 -20.86 -26.77 -9.94
CA SER A 359 -19.52 -26.65 -10.49
C SER A 359 -18.42 -26.66 -9.42
N PHE A 360 -18.76 -26.43 -8.15
CA PHE A 360 -17.76 -26.32 -7.08
C PHE A 360 -18.16 -26.96 -5.74
N LEU A 361 -19.42 -27.22 -5.47
CA LEU A 361 -19.86 -27.85 -4.22
C LEU A 361 -19.77 -29.37 -4.31
N ASP A 362 -19.37 -29.99 -3.20
CA ASP A 362 -19.23 -31.41 -3.07
C ASP A 362 -20.54 -32.13 -2.66
N GLU A 363 -20.47 -33.46 -2.51
CA GLU A 363 -21.60 -34.31 -2.14
C GLU A 363 -22.24 -34.03 -0.76
N ASN A 364 -21.66 -33.13 0.05
CA ASN A 364 -22.17 -32.75 1.36
C ASN A 364 -23.06 -31.49 1.29
N MET A 365 -23.20 -30.91 0.11
CA MET A 365 -24.16 -29.84 -0.12
C MET A 365 -25.58 -30.38 0.11
N GLU A 366 -26.36 -29.68 0.90
CA GLU A 366 -27.79 -30.00 1.07
C GLU A 366 -28.53 -29.78 -0.26
N PRO A 367 -29.20 -30.81 -0.82
CA PRO A 367 -29.91 -30.65 -2.07
C PRO A 367 -31.08 -29.68 -1.94
N PHE A 368 -31.30 -28.86 -2.97
CA PHE A 368 -32.45 -27.93 -3.01
C PHE A 368 -33.12 -27.89 -4.39
N ASN A 369 -34.38 -27.49 -4.42
CA ASN A 369 -35.13 -27.28 -5.65
C ASN A 369 -34.79 -25.91 -6.26
N CYS A 370 -34.28 -25.93 -7.48
CA CYS A 370 -33.91 -24.74 -8.22
C CYS A 370 -35.11 -24.11 -8.91
N THR A 371 -35.24 -22.81 -8.77
CA THR A 371 -36.27 -21.98 -9.42
C THR A 371 -35.65 -20.87 -10.27
N CYS A 372 -34.45 -21.08 -10.84
CA CYS A 372 -33.69 -20.05 -11.58
C CYS A 372 -34.35 -19.55 -12.87
N GLY A 373 -35.35 -20.25 -13.39
CA GLY A 373 -36.07 -19.85 -14.62
C GLY A 373 -35.28 -20.07 -15.92
N SER A 374 -34.07 -20.62 -15.88
CA SER A 374 -33.28 -20.94 -17.09
C SER A 374 -33.98 -22.06 -17.90
N LYS A 375 -33.80 -22.03 -19.23
CA LYS A 375 -34.38 -23.05 -20.13
C LYS A 375 -33.85 -24.46 -19.81
N ASP A 376 -32.60 -24.53 -19.35
CA ASP A 376 -31.92 -25.79 -19.00
C ASP A 376 -31.89 -26.01 -17.49
N CYS A 377 -32.90 -25.50 -16.76
CA CYS A 377 -33.00 -25.68 -15.32
C CYS A 377 -33.07 -27.16 -14.96
N ARG A 378 -32.14 -27.62 -14.13
CA ARG A 378 -32.02 -29.04 -13.68
C ARG A 378 -33.05 -29.44 -12.64
N GLY A 379 -33.80 -28.50 -12.11
CA GLY A 379 -34.82 -28.73 -11.08
C GLY A 379 -34.21 -29.02 -9.71
N LEU A 380 -33.68 -30.21 -9.48
CA LEU A 380 -33.02 -30.59 -8.23
C LEU A 380 -31.50 -30.41 -8.33
N ILE A 381 -30.95 -29.57 -7.47
CA ILE A 381 -29.51 -29.29 -7.41
C ILE A 381 -28.89 -30.10 -6.29
N LYS A 382 -27.82 -30.83 -6.62
CA LYS A 382 -27.01 -31.64 -5.68
C LYS A 382 -25.55 -31.37 -5.94
N GLY A 383 -24.72 -31.42 -4.90
CA GLY A 383 -23.27 -31.39 -5.04
C GLY A 383 -22.75 -32.66 -5.76
N ILE A 384 -21.60 -32.57 -6.37
CA ILE A 384 -21.01 -33.65 -7.18
C ILE A 384 -20.00 -34.42 -6.33
N LYS A 385 -20.06 -35.78 -6.40
CA LYS A 385 -19.01 -36.64 -5.83
C LYS A 385 -17.66 -36.34 -6.48
N ASN A 386 -16.63 -36.13 -5.67
CA ASN A 386 -15.24 -35.94 -6.11
C ASN A 386 -14.89 -34.62 -6.82
N ASN A 387 -15.48 -33.50 -6.41
CA ASN A 387 -15.03 -32.20 -6.87
C ASN A 387 -13.69 -31.80 -6.20
N SER A 388 -12.57 -32.43 -6.55
CA SER A 388 -11.24 -31.88 -6.24
C SER A 388 -10.84 -30.85 -7.29
N LEU A 389 -10.15 -29.78 -6.91
CA LEU A 389 -9.63 -28.76 -7.83
C LEU A 389 -8.73 -29.36 -8.93
N THR A 390 -8.16 -30.55 -8.69
CA THR A 390 -7.25 -31.27 -9.61
C THR A 390 -7.96 -32.00 -10.76
N GLU A 391 -9.27 -32.19 -10.72
CA GLU A 391 -10.04 -32.95 -11.73
C GLU A 391 -10.98 -32.08 -12.57
N ARG A 392 -10.93 -30.76 -12.41
CA ARG A 392 -11.73 -29.83 -13.23
C ARG A 392 -11.05 -29.63 -14.58
N GLU A 393 -11.46 -30.40 -15.57
CA GLU A 393 -11.12 -30.16 -16.97
C GLU A 393 -11.64 -28.79 -17.40
N GLY A 394 -10.76 -27.90 -17.81
CA GLY A 394 -11.11 -26.61 -18.39
C GLY A 394 -10.19 -25.43 -18.11
N LEU A 395 -9.03 -25.64 -17.49
CA LEU A 395 -8.01 -24.60 -17.47
C LEU A 395 -7.25 -24.62 -18.80
N PRO A 396 -7.19 -23.53 -19.58
CA PRO A 396 -6.26 -23.45 -20.70
C PRO A 396 -4.83 -23.58 -20.14
N ASN A 397 -4.09 -24.58 -20.62
CA ASN A 397 -2.66 -24.69 -20.40
C ASN A 397 -1.99 -23.42 -20.96
N ASN A 398 -1.44 -22.59 -20.09
CA ASN A 398 -0.42 -21.59 -20.42
C ASN A 398 0.92 -22.02 -19.85
#